data_6c226fcff8bb6d2165188869d566e4af
#
_entry.id   6c226fcff8bb6d2165188869d566e4af
#
_cell.length_a   1.000
_cell.length_b   1.000
_cell.length_c   1.000
_cell.angle_alpha   90.00
_cell.angle_beta   90.00
_cell.angle_gamma   90.00
#
_symmetry.space_group_name_H-M   'P 1'
#
loop_
_entity.id
_entity.type
_entity.pdbx_description
1 polymer ?
#
loop_
_entity_poly.entity_id
_entity_poly.type
_entity_poly.pdbx_seq_one_letter_code
_entity_poly.pdbx_strand_id
1 'polypeptide(L)'
;MKIAYLDGIRFFRVLYAGFQSLLDEQDYLNKINVFPVPDGDTGTNMAFTLMGIIEHIQPHSRLDLNELSDIVADAALDNARGNSGVILAQFFQGLSMGLKPYAEVSTSQFADASKIAVDESYTALMNPVEGTILSVLRAWSDSLLAASNTSPDFQKVWKISLEAATTALNYTPEQLKVLKDAGVVDAAGRGFVSILEGVMNFMNTGDIRKLPKIDTGFSAVALESTEINADNLSFPFCTECIIVGEDIPRDKLSQTMKPLGNSIVIAGSKHRAKVHIHTDDPANLFETLAIYGEVKQQKVDDMREQNKSVRSQQKIALVVDSTCDLPPDILEKHHIHVVPVRLNFGKEQYIDRVTITNDEFYSKLAHSAHHPQTSQPPPADFKRMYQFLSSHYESVISLHLPQVLSGTYQNASAALEKVKFKKHQTIIDSLSLSGGTGVIALELAQAIDQDMRFPELVQLADDTIEKTEIFIALKTLDAVQKSGRLSVRKKRLIDFLGLNLVLNITREGYLKPCGVTFGRNNIFNKFEKFVLKKAKSKSIKRVGIVHGVNPEPAEKLRVVFESAYPDAEVFVSDFCPALGVHAGVGAIGIALQFN
;
A
#
# COMPACT_ATOMS: atom_id res chain seq x y z
N MET A 1 25.33 -17.83 -32.46
CA MET A 1 25.23 -16.66 -33.38
C MET A 1 25.87 -15.48 -32.67
N LYS A 2 26.77 -14.72 -33.30
CA LYS A 2 27.42 -13.56 -32.65
C LYS A 2 26.43 -12.41 -32.52
N ILE A 3 26.25 -11.87 -31.29
CA ILE A 3 25.42 -10.71 -31.01
C ILE A 3 26.35 -9.51 -30.82
N ALA A 4 26.44 -8.65 -31.86
CA ALA A 4 27.43 -7.58 -31.90
C ALA A 4 26.93 -6.23 -31.35
N TYR A 5 25.63 -6.03 -31.25
CA TYR A 5 24.98 -4.80 -30.75
C TYR A 5 23.69 -5.08 -30.02
N LEU A 6 23.29 -4.11 -29.17
CA LEU A 6 22.03 -4.08 -28.42
C LEU A 6 21.24 -2.84 -28.82
N ASP A 7 20.10 -3.04 -29.49
CA ASP A 7 19.10 -2.03 -29.81
C ASP A 7 17.92 -2.09 -28.84
N GLY A 8 16.97 -1.18 -28.94
CA GLY A 8 15.80 -1.14 -28.07
C GLY A 8 14.97 -2.41 -28.10
N ILE A 9 14.80 -3.05 -29.28
CA ILE A 9 14.03 -4.30 -29.42
C ILE A 9 14.71 -5.45 -28.68
N ARG A 10 16.05 -5.57 -28.80
CA ARG A 10 16.81 -6.58 -28.09
C ARG A 10 16.85 -6.31 -26.60
N PHE A 11 17.01 -5.04 -26.21
CA PHE A 11 16.98 -4.61 -24.82
C PHE A 11 15.65 -4.98 -24.16
N PHE A 12 14.52 -4.68 -24.79
CA PHE A 12 13.20 -5.10 -24.33
C PHE A 12 13.12 -6.60 -24.07
N ARG A 13 13.60 -7.41 -25.03
CA ARG A 13 13.53 -8.87 -24.95
C ARG A 13 14.41 -9.46 -23.85
N VAL A 14 15.63 -8.95 -23.69
CA VAL A 14 16.53 -9.45 -22.64
C VAL A 14 16.06 -9.05 -21.25
N LEU A 15 15.52 -7.83 -21.09
CA LEU A 15 14.88 -7.42 -19.84
C LEU A 15 13.71 -8.35 -19.49
N TYR A 16 12.84 -8.61 -20.46
CA TYR A 16 11.67 -9.47 -20.25
C TYR A 16 12.07 -10.89 -19.83
N ALA A 17 13.08 -11.49 -20.49
CA ALA A 17 13.58 -12.82 -20.16
C ALA A 17 14.26 -12.86 -18.77
N GLY A 18 15.05 -11.85 -18.44
CA GLY A 18 15.68 -11.73 -17.12
C GLY A 18 14.65 -11.58 -16.00
N PHE A 19 13.64 -10.76 -16.21
CA PHE A 19 12.60 -10.53 -15.22
C PHE A 19 11.74 -11.77 -14.98
N GLN A 20 11.42 -12.54 -16.02
CA GLN A 20 10.73 -13.83 -15.88
C GLN A 20 11.51 -14.78 -14.96
N SER A 21 12.83 -14.88 -15.16
CA SER A 21 13.67 -15.76 -14.32
C SER A 21 13.63 -15.39 -12.84
N LEU A 22 13.61 -14.08 -12.52
CA LEU A 22 13.46 -13.63 -11.14
C LEU A 22 12.06 -13.93 -10.57
N LEU A 23 11.01 -13.74 -11.37
CA LEU A 23 9.63 -14.02 -10.96
C LEU A 23 9.46 -15.50 -10.59
N ASP A 24 10.10 -16.40 -11.34
CA ASP A 24 10.08 -17.85 -11.07
C ASP A 24 10.79 -18.22 -9.75
N GLU A 25 11.71 -17.38 -9.26
CA GLU A 25 12.45 -17.57 -8.00
C GLU A 25 11.92 -16.74 -6.82
N GLN A 26 10.85 -15.98 -6.99
CA GLN A 26 10.34 -15.04 -5.97
C GLN A 26 10.23 -15.67 -4.57
N ASP A 27 9.61 -16.85 -4.48
CA ASP A 27 9.38 -17.53 -3.20
C ASP A 27 10.71 -17.98 -2.54
N TYR A 28 11.67 -18.40 -3.35
CA TYR A 28 12.99 -18.75 -2.84
C TYR A 28 13.72 -17.53 -2.30
N LEU A 29 13.66 -16.39 -3.00
CA LEU A 29 14.27 -15.14 -2.57
C LEU A 29 13.68 -14.64 -1.25
N ASN A 30 12.38 -14.78 -1.06
CA ASN A 30 11.72 -14.45 0.20
C ASN A 30 12.22 -15.34 1.36
N LYS A 31 12.42 -16.65 1.11
CA LYS A 31 12.90 -17.59 2.14
C LYS A 31 14.32 -17.31 2.63
N ILE A 32 15.20 -16.84 1.75
CA ILE A 32 16.60 -16.53 2.10
C ILE A 32 16.81 -15.08 2.56
N ASN A 33 15.75 -14.29 2.66
CA ASN A 33 15.83 -12.89 3.09
C ASN A 33 16.03 -12.79 4.60
N VAL A 34 17.27 -12.54 5.02
CA VAL A 34 17.66 -12.35 6.44
C VAL A 34 18.33 -11.01 6.72
N PHE A 35 18.60 -10.20 5.68
CA PHE A 35 19.28 -8.91 5.81
C PHE A 35 18.64 -7.86 4.86
N PRO A 36 18.52 -6.58 5.28
CA PRO A 36 18.83 -5.99 6.59
C PRO A 36 17.81 -6.37 7.69
N VAL A 37 16.60 -6.75 7.31
CA VAL A 37 15.51 -7.22 8.18
C VAL A 37 15.00 -8.55 7.62
N PRO A 38 14.79 -9.59 8.42
CA PRO A 38 14.29 -10.88 7.96
C PRO A 38 12.75 -10.86 7.83
N ASP A 39 12.21 -9.94 7.00
CA ASP A 39 10.78 -9.74 6.75
C ASP A 39 10.22 -10.63 5.63
N GLY A 40 11.10 -11.38 4.93
CA GLY A 40 10.71 -12.35 3.91
C GLY A 40 10.09 -11.73 2.66
N ASP A 41 10.37 -10.47 2.35
CA ASP A 41 9.70 -9.73 1.28
C ASP A 41 10.61 -9.33 0.09
N THR A 42 11.92 -9.60 0.15
CA THR A 42 12.88 -9.18 -0.88
C THR A 42 12.48 -9.68 -2.28
N GLY A 43 12.12 -10.95 -2.42
CA GLY A 43 11.67 -11.50 -3.71
C GLY A 43 10.40 -10.83 -4.21
N THR A 44 9.46 -10.58 -3.31
CA THR A 44 8.20 -9.89 -3.61
C THR A 44 8.46 -8.44 -4.04
N ASN A 45 9.30 -7.70 -3.33
CA ASN A 45 9.64 -6.31 -3.63
C ASN A 45 10.35 -6.16 -4.98
N MET A 46 11.31 -7.04 -5.28
CA MET A 46 11.98 -7.08 -6.58
C MET A 46 10.99 -7.43 -7.70
N ALA A 47 10.17 -8.47 -7.52
CA ALA A 47 9.17 -8.90 -8.49
C ALA A 47 8.18 -7.76 -8.82
N PHE A 48 7.66 -7.05 -7.82
CA PHE A 48 6.77 -5.92 -8.04
C PHE A 48 7.41 -4.78 -8.82
N THR A 49 8.65 -4.44 -8.48
CA THR A 49 9.41 -3.41 -9.20
C THR A 49 9.54 -3.78 -10.67
N LEU A 50 9.92 -5.02 -10.97
CA LEU A 50 10.12 -5.49 -12.33
C LEU A 50 8.80 -5.65 -13.11
N MET A 51 7.73 -6.11 -12.46
CA MET A 51 6.40 -6.18 -13.11
C MET A 51 5.89 -4.79 -13.48
N GLY A 52 6.06 -3.79 -12.60
CA GLY A 52 5.73 -2.41 -12.92
C GLY A 52 6.50 -1.90 -14.14
N ILE A 53 7.79 -2.24 -14.28
CA ILE A 53 8.57 -1.93 -15.48
C ILE A 53 7.94 -2.59 -16.71
N ILE A 54 7.65 -3.90 -16.65
CA ILE A 54 7.07 -4.65 -17.78
C ILE A 54 5.75 -4.03 -18.25
N GLU A 55 4.84 -3.73 -17.33
CA GLU A 55 3.55 -3.11 -17.64
C GLU A 55 3.72 -1.79 -18.43
N HIS A 56 4.75 -1.01 -18.08
CA HIS A 56 5.02 0.28 -18.74
C HIS A 56 5.73 0.14 -20.07
N ILE A 57 6.69 -0.79 -20.22
CA ILE A 57 7.47 -0.93 -21.45
C ILE A 57 6.77 -1.73 -22.55
N GLN A 58 5.77 -2.56 -22.20
CA GLN A 58 5.09 -3.43 -23.16
C GLN A 58 4.47 -2.68 -24.35
N PRO A 59 3.82 -1.51 -24.20
CA PRO A 59 3.35 -0.72 -25.34
C PRO A 59 4.48 -0.12 -26.19
N HIS A 60 5.71 -0.03 -25.65
CA HIS A 60 6.87 0.70 -26.17
C HIS A 60 7.98 -0.20 -26.73
N SER A 61 7.68 -1.46 -27.00
CA SER A 61 8.65 -2.51 -27.39
C SER A 61 9.40 -2.26 -28.72
N ARG A 62 9.12 -1.17 -29.43
CA ARG A 62 9.73 -0.80 -30.72
C ARG A 62 10.50 0.54 -30.68
N LEU A 63 10.65 1.14 -29.52
CA LEU A 63 11.43 2.37 -29.36
C LEU A 63 12.93 2.11 -29.52
N ASP A 64 13.67 3.17 -29.76
CA ASP A 64 15.12 3.15 -29.70
C ASP A 64 15.62 2.91 -28.28
N LEU A 65 16.87 2.48 -28.13
CA LEU A 65 17.44 2.06 -26.85
C LEU A 65 17.41 3.15 -25.79
N ASN A 66 17.77 4.37 -26.15
CA ASN A 66 17.76 5.54 -25.27
C ASN A 66 16.36 5.85 -24.75
N GLU A 67 15.34 5.92 -25.64
CA GLU A 67 13.96 6.20 -25.26
C GLU A 67 13.40 5.10 -24.37
N LEU A 68 13.65 3.83 -24.71
CA LEU A 68 13.18 2.71 -23.92
C LEU A 68 13.86 2.64 -22.55
N SER A 69 15.16 2.95 -22.46
CA SER A 69 15.89 2.98 -21.19
C SER A 69 15.39 4.09 -20.25
N ASP A 70 14.97 5.24 -20.78
CA ASP A 70 14.35 6.31 -19.98
C ASP A 70 13.00 5.85 -19.41
N ILE A 71 12.15 5.19 -20.22
CA ILE A 71 10.87 4.62 -19.75
C ILE A 71 11.11 3.54 -18.69
N VAL A 72 12.11 2.66 -18.88
CA VAL A 72 12.48 1.63 -17.88
C VAL A 72 12.88 2.28 -16.56
N ALA A 73 13.70 3.33 -16.60
CA ALA A 73 14.17 4.04 -15.42
C ALA A 73 13.03 4.72 -14.67
N ASP A 74 12.13 5.42 -15.37
CA ASP A 74 10.97 6.07 -14.78
C ASP A 74 10.00 5.04 -14.18
N ALA A 75 9.71 3.97 -14.92
CA ALA A 75 8.84 2.90 -14.44
C ALA A 75 9.44 2.17 -13.22
N ALA A 76 10.77 1.95 -13.21
CA ALA A 76 11.45 1.37 -12.06
C ALA A 76 11.30 2.26 -10.82
N LEU A 77 11.48 3.57 -10.96
CA LEU A 77 11.35 4.51 -9.86
C LEU A 77 9.91 4.57 -9.31
N ASP A 78 8.92 4.59 -10.19
CA ASP A 78 7.50 4.62 -9.81
C ASP A 78 7.04 3.37 -9.07
N ASN A 79 7.58 2.20 -9.46
CA ASN A 79 7.18 0.92 -8.93
C ASN A 79 8.18 0.32 -7.92
N ALA A 80 9.27 1.03 -7.60
CA ALA A 80 10.25 0.59 -6.62
C ALA A 80 9.61 0.29 -5.27
N ARG A 81 9.97 -0.86 -4.68
CA ARG A 81 9.50 -1.28 -3.36
C ARG A 81 10.63 -1.82 -2.50
N GLY A 82 10.58 -1.47 -1.22
CA GLY A 82 11.59 -1.87 -0.26
C GLY A 82 13.00 -1.45 -0.68
N ASN A 83 13.99 -1.81 0.12
CA ASN A 83 15.40 -1.49 -0.17
C ASN A 83 15.85 -2.06 -1.53
N SER A 84 15.51 -3.32 -1.80
CA SER A 84 15.97 -4.03 -3.01
C SER A 84 15.39 -3.41 -4.29
N GLY A 85 14.09 -3.04 -4.28
CA GLY A 85 13.46 -2.39 -5.42
C GLY A 85 13.99 -0.98 -5.67
N VAL A 86 14.29 -0.21 -4.61
CA VAL A 86 14.85 1.15 -4.76
C VAL A 86 16.30 1.10 -5.28
N ILE A 87 17.10 0.11 -4.85
CA ILE A 87 18.46 -0.11 -5.41
C ILE A 87 18.38 -0.46 -6.90
N LEU A 88 17.46 -1.35 -7.29
CA LEU A 88 17.23 -1.67 -8.72
C LEU A 88 16.75 -0.44 -9.51
N ALA A 89 15.88 0.38 -8.94
CA ALA A 89 15.43 1.60 -9.60
C ALA A 89 16.60 2.56 -9.86
N GLN A 90 17.51 2.71 -8.89
CA GLN A 90 18.70 3.54 -9.08
C GLN A 90 19.67 2.93 -10.09
N PHE A 91 19.80 1.59 -10.12
CA PHE A 91 20.54 0.90 -11.16
C PHE A 91 20.00 1.23 -12.55
N PHE A 92 18.68 1.16 -12.77
CA PHE A 92 18.08 1.49 -14.06
C PHE A 92 18.18 2.99 -14.38
N GLN A 93 18.13 3.89 -13.38
CA GLN A 93 18.40 5.32 -13.58
C GLN A 93 19.82 5.53 -14.11
N GLY A 94 20.82 4.94 -13.46
CA GLY A 94 22.22 5.04 -13.91
C GLY A 94 22.44 4.40 -15.29
N LEU A 95 21.78 3.28 -15.56
CA LEU A 95 21.85 2.61 -16.87
C LEU A 95 21.28 3.51 -17.99
N SER A 96 20.11 4.13 -17.76
CA SER A 96 19.50 5.09 -18.69
C SER A 96 20.43 6.27 -18.95
N MET A 97 21.05 6.85 -17.89
CA MET A 97 22.03 7.93 -18.04
C MET A 97 23.18 7.53 -18.97
N GLY A 98 23.73 6.32 -18.83
CA GLY A 98 24.80 5.79 -19.65
C GLY A 98 24.38 5.46 -21.08
N LEU A 99 23.13 5.04 -21.29
CA LEU A 99 22.58 4.67 -22.60
C LEU A 99 22.01 5.88 -23.38
N LYS A 100 21.77 7.00 -22.73
CA LYS A 100 21.11 8.19 -23.29
C LYS A 100 21.66 8.68 -24.63
N PRO A 101 23.00 8.63 -24.92
CA PRO A 101 23.53 9.09 -26.20
C PRO A 101 23.29 8.13 -27.39
N TYR A 102 22.74 6.91 -27.15
CA TYR A 102 22.81 5.81 -28.11
C TYR A 102 21.44 5.26 -28.48
N ALA A 103 21.16 5.14 -29.79
CA ALA A 103 20.01 4.34 -30.30
C ALA A 103 20.29 2.83 -30.24
N GLU A 104 21.57 2.44 -30.36
CA GLU A 104 22.08 1.08 -30.16
C GLU A 104 23.50 1.14 -29.59
N VAL A 105 23.94 0.10 -28.88
CA VAL A 105 25.26 0.05 -28.24
C VAL A 105 26.04 -1.23 -28.57
N SER A 106 27.36 -1.09 -28.61
CA SER A 106 28.33 -2.20 -28.59
C SER A 106 28.52 -2.76 -27.19
N THR A 107 29.25 -3.88 -27.05
CA THR A 107 29.61 -4.46 -25.76
C THR A 107 30.36 -3.48 -24.84
N SER A 108 31.29 -2.68 -25.40
CA SER A 108 32.04 -1.68 -24.64
C SER A 108 31.15 -0.56 -24.12
N GLN A 109 30.31 0.03 -24.99
CA GLN A 109 29.39 1.12 -24.58
C GLN A 109 28.37 0.64 -23.54
N PHE A 110 27.88 -0.61 -23.66
CA PHE A 110 26.99 -1.19 -22.65
C PHE A 110 27.73 -1.42 -21.33
N ALA A 111 29.00 -1.84 -21.36
CA ALA A 111 29.78 -2.03 -20.15
C ALA A 111 30.05 -0.68 -19.43
N ASP A 112 30.35 0.38 -20.20
CA ASP A 112 30.49 1.74 -19.64
C ASP A 112 29.20 2.22 -19.00
N ALA A 113 28.05 2.03 -19.66
CA ALA A 113 26.73 2.37 -19.11
C ALA A 113 26.41 1.54 -17.83
N SER A 114 26.79 0.25 -17.83
CA SER A 114 26.62 -0.61 -16.67
C SER A 114 27.48 -0.19 -15.49
N LYS A 115 28.67 0.35 -15.73
CA LYS A 115 29.52 0.92 -14.68
C LYS A 115 28.86 2.14 -14.04
N ILE A 116 28.30 3.05 -14.84
CA ILE A 116 27.51 4.19 -14.33
C ILE A 116 26.33 3.69 -13.50
N ALA A 117 25.61 2.67 -13.98
CA ALA A 117 24.48 2.07 -13.26
C ALA A 117 24.85 1.55 -11.86
N VAL A 118 25.98 0.88 -11.76
CA VAL A 118 26.48 0.36 -10.46
C VAL A 118 26.94 1.48 -9.54
N ASP A 119 27.69 2.44 -10.05
CA ASP A 119 28.15 3.58 -9.26
C ASP A 119 26.95 4.37 -8.71
N GLU A 120 25.91 4.60 -9.50
CA GLU A 120 24.65 5.23 -9.08
C GLU A 120 23.91 4.38 -8.00
N SER A 121 23.93 3.04 -8.12
CA SER A 121 23.31 2.16 -7.10
C SER A 121 23.93 2.32 -5.72
N TYR A 122 25.22 2.54 -5.64
CA TYR A 122 25.91 2.84 -4.38
C TYR A 122 25.47 4.19 -3.80
N THR A 123 25.17 5.19 -4.62
CA THR A 123 24.72 6.51 -4.15
C THR A 123 23.30 6.49 -3.57
N ALA A 124 22.50 5.47 -3.87
CA ALA A 124 21.15 5.33 -3.33
C ALA A 124 21.13 5.06 -1.83
N LEU A 125 22.18 4.45 -1.32
CA LEU A 125 22.28 4.02 0.07
C LEU A 125 23.15 4.98 0.89
N MET A 126 22.65 5.35 2.05
CA MET A 126 23.43 6.20 2.99
C MET A 126 24.65 5.48 3.54
N ASN A 127 24.54 4.18 3.83
CA ASN A 127 25.60 3.31 4.32
C ASN A 127 25.65 2.05 3.44
N PRO A 128 26.33 2.10 2.28
CA PRO A 128 26.50 0.90 1.44
C PRO A 128 27.23 -0.21 2.21
N VAL A 129 26.69 -1.43 2.17
CA VAL A 129 27.24 -2.59 2.88
C VAL A 129 27.69 -3.63 1.87
N GLU A 130 28.95 -4.08 2.00
CA GLU A 130 29.47 -5.17 1.19
C GLU A 130 28.91 -6.52 1.67
N GLY A 131 28.88 -7.52 0.77
CA GLY A 131 28.20 -8.79 1.02
C GLY A 131 26.70 -8.74 0.71
N THR A 132 26.26 -7.71 -0.01
CA THR A 132 24.89 -7.52 -0.49
C THR A 132 24.86 -7.51 -2.03
N ILE A 133 23.68 -7.24 -2.61
CA ILE A 133 23.49 -7.00 -4.05
C ILE A 133 24.55 -6.05 -4.61
N LEU A 134 25.03 -5.07 -3.84
CA LEU A 134 26.03 -4.11 -4.28
C LEU A 134 27.35 -4.77 -4.67
N SER A 135 27.83 -5.73 -3.85
CA SER A 135 29.05 -6.50 -4.18
C SER A 135 28.88 -7.32 -5.45
N VAL A 136 27.69 -7.89 -5.66
CA VAL A 136 27.37 -8.68 -6.84
C VAL A 136 27.30 -7.80 -8.09
N LEU A 137 26.64 -6.65 -8.02
CA LEU A 137 26.58 -5.64 -9.08
C LEU A 137 27.96 -5.17 -9.48
N ARG A 138 28.84 -4.86 -8.51
CA ARG A 138 30.21 -4.41 -8.77
C ARG A 138 31.01 -5.48 -9.49
N ALA A 139 31.02 -6.71 -8.97
CA ALA A 139 31.77 -7.81 -9.58
C ALA A 139 31.30 -8.10 -11.01
N TRP A 140 30.00 -8.06 -11.25
CA TRP A 140 29.42 -8.18 -12.58
C TRP A 140 29.91 -7.08 -13.52
N SER A 141 29.80 -5.83 -13.13
CA SER A 141 30.14 -4.66 -13.96
C SER A 141 31.64 -4.60 -14.28
N ASP A 142 32.49 -4.84 -13.29
CA ASP A 142 33.94 -4.82 -13.49
C ASP A 142 34.39 -5.95 -14.44
N SER A 143 33.78 -7.13 -14.31
CA SER A 143 34.05 -8.28 -15.23
C SER A 143 33.48 -7.99 -16.62
N LEU A 144 32.29 -7.38 -16.74
CA LEU A 144 31.69 -6.99 -18.02
C LEU A 144 32.59 -6.01 -18.77
N LEU A 145 33.11 -5.00 -18.06
CA LEU A 145 34.03 -4.02 -18.62
C LEU A 145 35.33 -4.68 -19.12
N ALA A 146 35.95 -5.53 -18.32
CA ALA A 146 37.16 -6.27 -18.70
C ALA A 146 36.92 -7.17 -19.91
N ALA A 147 35.82 -7.93 -19.92
CA ALA A 147 35.48 -8.86 -21.03
C ALA A 147 35.13 -8.12 -22.33
N SER A 148 34.48 -6.96 -22.26
CA SER A 148 34.11 -6.15 -23.42
C SER A 148 35.32 -5.66 -24.21
N ASN A 149 36.46 -5.44 -23.55
CA ASN A 149 37.72 -5.09 -24.19
C ASN A 149 38.33 -6.24 -25.00
N THR A 150 37.91 -7.48 -24.74
CA THR A 150 38.47 -8.68 -25.41
C THR A 150 37.53 -9.29 -26.44
N SER A 151 36.22 -8.98 -26.38
CA SER A 151 35.22 -9.57 -27.28
C SER A 151 34.08 -8.58 -27.61
N PRO A 152 33.77 -8.40 -28.91
CA PRO A 152 32.59 -7.64 -29.34
C PRO A 152 31.33 -8.55 -29.44
N ASP A 153 31.26 -9.64 -28.72
CA ASP A 153 30.15 -10.60 -28.73
C ASP A 153 29.45 -10.60 -27.35
N PHE A 154 28.25 -10.07 -27.28
CA PHE A 154 27.46 -9.99 -26.05
C PHE A 154 27.31 -11.34 -25.34
N GLN A 155 27.12 -12.43 -26.08
CA GLN A 155 26.97 -13.76 -25.48
C GLN A 155 28.22 -14.20 -24.69
N LYS A 156 29.42 -13.93 -25.25
CA LYS A 156 30.69 -14.26 -24.58
C LYS A 156 30.95 -13.37 -23.39
N VAL A 157 30.77 -12.07 -23.57
CA VAL A 157 30.97 -11.05 -22.50
C VAL A 157 30.01 -11.30 -21.34
N TRP A 158 28.72 -11.57 -21.64
CA TRP A 158 27.73 -11.88 -20.64
C TRP A 158 28.02 -13.13 -19.84
N LYS A 159 28.49 -14.21 -20.50
CA LYS A 159 28.88 -15.44 -19.82
C LYS A 159 29.97 -15.22 -18.78
N ILE A 160 31.04 -14.49 -19.15
CA ILE A 160 32.16 -14.18 -18.25
C ILE A 160 31.70 -13.34 -17.07
N SER A 161 30.89 -12.31 -17.32
CA SER A 161 30.39 -11.43 -16.25
C SER A 161 29.35 -12.11 -15.32
N LEU A 162 28.55 -13.04 -15.85
CA LEU A 162 27.65 -13.86 -15.02
C LEU A 162 28.44 -14.79 -14.07
N GLU A 163 29.52 -15.41 -14.55
CA GLU A 163 30.39 -16.24 -13.71
C GLU A 163 31.01 -15.43 -12.57
N ALA A 164 31.42 -14.18 -12.81
CA ALA A 164 31.93 -13.27 -11.80
C ALA A 164 30.85 -12.87 -10.78
N ALA A 165 29.65 -12.54 -11.24
CA ALA A 165 28.51 -12.23 -10.39
C ALA A 165 28.14 -13.41 -9.46
N THR A 166 28.10 -14.63 -10.02
CA THR A 166 27.80 -15.86 -9.26
C THR A 166 28.89 -16.13 -8.21
N THR A 167 30.13 -15.89 -8.54
CA THR A 167 31.24 -16.03 -7.59
C THR A 167 31.11 -15.03 -6.42
N ALA A 168 30.82 -13.78 -6.74
CA ALA A 168 30.61 -12.74 -5.73
C ALA A 168 29.38 -13.05 -4.85
N LEU A 169 28.27 -13.55 -5.44
CA LEU A 169 27.10 -13.97 -4.69
C LEU A 169 27.44 -15.07 -3.68
N ASN A 170 28.15 -16.11 -4.10
CA ASN A 170 28.57 -17.21 -3.22
C ASN A 170 29.53 -16.75 -2.09
N TYR A 171 30.18 -15.61 -2.26
CA TYR A 171 31.09 -15.03 -1.28
C TYR A 171 30.37 -14.09 -0.28
N THR A 172 29.10 -13.71 -0.51
CA THR A 172 28.35 -12.81 0.39
C THR A 172 28.28 -13.29 1.85
N PRO A 173 28.17 -14.61 2.17
CA PRO A 173 28.18 -15.09 3.55
C PRO A 173 29.51 -14.87 4.26
N GLU A 174 30.63 -14.80 3.52
CA GLU A 174 31.93 -14.51 4.14
C GLU A 174 32.11 -13.01 4.44
N GLN A 175 31.31 -12.15 3.81
CA GLN A 175 31.34 -10.70 4.03
C GLN A 175 30.32 -10.24 5.10
N LEU A 176 29.20 -10.96 5.25
CA LEU A 176 28.14 -10.63 6.21
C LEU A 176 27.86 -11.80 7.15
N LYS A 177 28.18 -11.59 8.44
CA LYS A 177 28.00 -12.62 9.46
C LYS A 177 26.57 -13.16 9.54
N VAL A 178 25.56 -12.31 9.40
CA VAL A 178 24.13 -12.71 9.46
C VAL A 178 23.79 -13.72 8.36
N LEU A 179 24.33 -13.58 7.15
CA LEU A 179 24.16 -14.52 6.05
C LEU A 179 24.89 -15.85 6.35
N LYS A 180 26.08 -15.77 6.90
CA LYS A 180 26.87 -16.94 7.30
C LYS A 180 26.17 -17.74 8.40
N ASP A 181 25.67 -17.07 9.42
CA ASP A 181 24.97 -17.69 10.55
C ASP A 181 23.65 -18.36 10.10
N ALA A 182 22.98 -17.78 9.10
CA ALA A 182 21.76 -18.33 8.49
C ALA A 182 22.05 -19.40 7.41
N GLY A 183 23.28 -19.55 6.95
CA GLY A 183 23.65 -20.49 5.89
C GLY A 183 23.08 -20.14 4.51
N VAL A 184 22.86 -18.85 4.23
CA VAL A 184 22.26 -18.36 2.97
C VAL A 184 23.13 -17.31 2.30
N VAL A 185 22.89 -17.08 1.01
CA VAL A 185 23.47 -15.95 0.26
C VAL A 185 22.55 -14.73 0.36
N ASP A 186 23.06 -13.55 -0.07
CA ASP A 186 22.22 -12.34 -0.13
C ASP A 186 21.04 -12.52 -1.10
N ALA A 187 19.82 -12.30 -0.59
CA ALA A 187 18.59 -12.52 -1.33
C ALA A 187 18.48 -11.61 -2.58
N ALA A 188 18.77 -10.32 -2.42
CA ALA A 188 18.72 -9.35 -3.52
C ALA A 188 19.83 -9.62 -4.56
N GLY A 189 21.03 -10.00 -4.11
CA GLY A 189 22.13 -10.44 -4.97
C GLY A 189 21.76 -11.69 -5.76
N ARG A 190 21.10 -12.68 -5.13
CA ARG A 190 20.57 -13.86 -5.84
C ARG A 190 19.54 -13.46 -6.89
N GLY A 191 18.61 -12.56 -6.56
CA GLY A 191 17.64 -12.05 -7.51
C GLY A 191 18.29 -11.37 -8.73
N PHE A 192 19.35 -10.59 -8.52
CA PHE A 192 20.10 -10.00 -9.62
C PHE A 192 20.80 -11.07 -10.51
N VAL A 193 21.43 -12.07 -9.88
CA VAL A 193 22.02 -13.21 -10.63
C VAL A 193 20.95 -13.96 -11.42
N SER A 194 19.76 -14.17 -10.87
CA SER A 194 18.65 -14.79 -11.58
C SER A 194 18.24 -14.01 -12.85
N ILE A 195 18.21 -12.66 -12.78
CA ILE A 195 18.01 -11.82 -13.97
C ILE A 195 19.10 -12.10 -15.02
N LEU A 196 20.37 -12.13 -14.63
CA LEU A 196 21.47 -12.37 -15.53
C LEU A 196 21.42 -13.78 -16.17
N GLU A 197 21.03 -14.80 -15.39
CA GLU A 197 20.81 -16.19 -15.86
C GLU A 197 19.67 -16.25 -16.89
N GLY A 198 18.55 -15.57 -16.64
CA GLY A 198 17.44 -15.47 -17.58
C GLY A 198 17.84 -14.87 -18.91
N VAL A 199 18.62 -13.78 -18.89
CA VAL A 199 19.19 -13.15 -20.08
C VAL A 199 20.11 -14.13 -20.83
N MET A 200 21.00 -14.83 -20.12
CA MET A 200 21.92 -15.81 -20.72
C MET A 200 21.19 -16.99 -21.36
N ASN A 201 20.18 -17.53 -20.67
CA ASN A 201 19.35 -18.62 -21.18
C ASN A 201 18.63 -18.21 -22.47
N PHE A 202 18.08 -16.99 -22.50
CA PHE A 202 17.45 -16.45 -23.69
C PHE A 202 18.43 -16.29 -24.87
N MET A 203 19.64 -15.79 -24.62
CA MET A 203 20.66 -15.69 -25.65
C MET A 203 21.10 -17.07 -26.20
N ASN A 204 21.11 -18.13 -25.35
CA ASN A 204 21.51 -19.49 -25.73
C ASN A 204 20.41 -20.24 -26.50
N THR A 205 19.15 -20.07 -26.15
CA THR A 205 18.02 -20.79 -26.77
C THR A 205 17.65 -20.24 -28.13
N GLY A 206 18.08 -19.02 -28.45
CA GLY A 206 18.08 -18.49 -29.83
C GLY A 206 16.71 -18.11 -30.39
N ASP A 207 15.61 -18.23 -29.61
CA ASP A 207 14.31 -17.84 -30.13
C ASP A 207 13.99 -16.35 -29.77
N ILE A 208 14.85 -15.50 -30.33
CA ILE A 208 14.74 -14.02 -30.22
C ILE A 208 13.40 -13.51 -30.81
N ARG A 209 12.63 -14.35 -31.48
CA ARG A 209 11.40 -13.99 -32.19
C ARG A 209 10.14 -14.19 -31.35
N LYS A 210 10.21 -15.00 -30.32
CA LYS A 210 9.07 -15.22 -29.41
C LYS A 210 9.35 -14.53 -28.09
N LEU A 211 8.50 -13.54 -27.75
CA LEU A 211 8.47 -12.99 -26.41
C LEU A 211 8.01 -14.09 -25.45
N PRO A 212 8.75 -14.38 -24.36
CA PRO A 212 8.22 -15.21 -23.30
C PRO A 212 6.87 -14.64 -22.86
N LYS A 213 5.90 -15.49 -22.59
CA LYS A 213 4.66 -15.03 -21.95
C LYS A 213 4.94 -14.93 -20.46
N ILE A 214 4.91 -13.73 -19.92
CA ILE A 214 4.86 -13.59 -18.47
C ILE A 214 3.45 -13.98 -18.04
N ASP A 215 3.34 -15.06 -17.29
CA ASP A 215 2.12 -15.37 -16.56
C ASP A 215 2.06 -14.42 -15.37
N THR A 216 1.22 -13.39 -15.46
CA THR A 216 1.02 -12.43 -14.39
C THR A 216 0.16 -12.99 -13.25
N GLY A 217 -0.17 -14.28 -13.31
CA GLY A 217 -0.85 -15.01 -12.26
C GLY A 217 0.08 -15.28 -11.08
N PHE A 218 0.07 -14.43 -10.07
CA PHE A 218 0.70 -14.73 -8.78
C PHE A 218 0.11 -16.01 -8.21
N SER A 219 0.90 -17.08 -8.16
CA SER A 219 0.61 -18.26 -7.36
C SER A 219 1.34 -18.10 -6.03
N ALA A 220 0.61 -17.73 -4.99
CA ALA A 220 1.17 -17.62 -3.65
C ALA A 220 1.42 -19.02 -3.08
N VAL A 221 2.70 -19.35 -2.86
CA VAL A 221 3.10 -20.51 -2.05
C VAL A 221 3.22 -20.04 -0.61
N ALA A 222 2.62 -20.77 0.33
CA ALA A 222 2.69 -20.47 1.76
C ALA A 222 4.15 -20.49 2.25
N LEU A 223 4.59 -19.39 2.82
CA LEU A 223 5.90 -19.25 3.44
C LEU A 223 5.88 -19.92 4.83
N GLU A 224 6.84 -20.79 5.11
CA GLU A 224 7.22 -21.08 6.49
C GLU A 224 8.00 -19.87 7.01
N SER A 225 7.38 -19.11 7.91
CA SER A 225 7.93 -17.87 8.45
C SER A 225 9.11 -18.14 9.38
N THR A 226 10.25 -17.52 9.14
CA THR A 226 11.25 -17.29 10.18
C THR A 226 10.68 -16.31 11.22
N GLU A 227 10.73 -16.68 12.49
CA GLU A 227 10.21 -15.85 13.59
C GLU A 227 10.98 -14.51 13.66
N ILE A 228 10.33 -13.45 13.21
CA ILE A 228 10.78 -12.09 13.53
C ILE A 228 10.18 -11.70 14.87
N ASN A 229 11.00 -11.25 15.79
CA ASN A 229 10.52 -10.68 17.05
C ASN A 229 10.07 -9.22 16.78
N ALA A 230 8.87 -9.06 16.21
CA ALA A 230 8.31 -7.78 15.76
C ALA A 230 8.05 -6.79 16.91
N ASP A 231 7.95 -7.29 18.15
CA ASP A 231 7.67 -6.48 19.33
C ASP A 231 8.83 -5.52 19.70
N ASN A 232 10.01 -5.67 19.09
CA ASN A 232 11.20 -4.86 19.33
C ASN A 232 11.63 -3.97 18.16
N LEU A 233 10.77 -3.73 17.16
CA LEU A 233 11.11 -2.83 16.07
C LEU A 233 11.05 -1.37 16.53
N SER A 234 12.22 -0.72 16.58
CA SER A 234 12.35 0.71 16.94
C SER A 234 11.64 1.63 15.93
N PHE A 235 11.54 1.19 14.67
CA PHE A 235 10.93 1.93 13.55
C PHE A 235 9.95 1.01 12.81
N PRO A 236 8.69 0.94 13.25
CA PRO A 236 7.76 -0.09 12.77
C PRO A 236 7.10 0.22 11.43
N PHE A 237 7.21 1.46 10.92
CA PHE A 237 6.55 1.86 9.68
C PHE A 237 7.52 1.88 8.50
N CYS A 238 7.34 0.97 7.54
CA CYS A 238 7.96 1.05 6.22
C CYS A 238 7.29 2.18 5.43
N THR A 239 8.01 3.28 5.23
CA THR A 239 7.47 4.51 4.67
C THR A 239 8.17 4.86 3.37
N GLU A 240 7.39 5.14 2.34
CA GLU A 240 7.88 5.48 1.01
C GLU A 240 7.12 6.67 0.44
N CYS A 241 7.81 7.48 -0.38
CA CYS A 241 7.18 8.51 -1.19
C CYS A 241 8.05 8.89 -2.40
N ILE A 242 7.48 9.70 -3.29
CA ILE A 242 8.21 10.39 -4.35
C ILE A 242 8.18 11.87 -4.05
N ILE A 243 9.35 12.49 -4.07
CA ILE A 243 9.51 13.94 -4.00
C ILE A 243 9.70 14.46 -5.43
N VAL A 244 8.95 15.48 -5.82
CA VAL A 244 9.08 16.17 -7.12
C VAL A 244 9.48 17.61 -6.85
N GLY A 245 10.61 18.05 -7.38
CA GLY A 245 11.17 19.37 -7.16
C GLY A 245 12.07 19.83 -8.33
N GLU A 246 12.58 21.07 -8.27
CA GLU A 246 13.47 21.60 -9.31
C GLU A 246 14.93 21.13 -9.13
N ASP A 247 15.40 21.06 -7.88
CA ASP A 247 16.77 20.64 -7.56
C ASP A 247 16.79 19.97 -6.17
N ILE A 248 16.56 18.66 -6.12
CA ILE A 248 16.49 17.88 -4.89
C ILE A 248 17.92 17.50 -4.48
N PRO A 249 18.45 18.06 -3.38
CA PRO A 249 19.82 17.79 -2.91
C PRO A 249 19.86 16.46 -2.13
N ARG A 250 20.07 15.33 -2.81
CA ARG A 250 20.01 13.97 -2.24
C ARG A 250 20.88 13.79 -0.98
N ASP A 251 22.09 14.34 -0.96
CA ASP A 251 22.99 14.26 0.20
C ASP A 251 22.41 14.96 1.44
N LYS A 252 21.84 16.15 1.23
CA LYS A 252 21.22 16.92 2.31
C LYS A 252 19.93 16.23 2.78
N LEU A 253 19.15 15.70 1.83
CA LEU A 253 17.95 14.93 2.12
C LEU A 253 18.28 13.69 2.97
N SER A 254 19.32 12.94 2.61
CA SER A 254 19.81 11.80 3.37
C SER A 254 20.22 12.18 4.79
N GLN A 255 20.96 13.28 4.97
CA GLN A 255 21.35 13.77 6.30
C GLN A 255 20.15 14.18 7.15
N THR A 256 19.15 14.83 6.54
CA THR A 256 17.93 15.24 7.25
C THR A 256 17.10 14.04 7.73
N MET A 257 17.12 12.93 7.01
CA MET A 257 16.36 11.73 7.38
C MET A 257 17.05 10.86 8.46
N LYS A 258 18.37 11.01 8.68
CA LYS A 258 19.11 10.24 9.68
C LYS A 258 18.46 10.14 11.06
N PRO A 259 18.00 11.24 11.67
CA PRO A 259 17.37 11.19 12.99
C PRO A 259 15.94 10.64 12.97
N LEU A 260 15.32 10.48 11.78
CA LEU A 260 13.91 10.10 11.62
C LEU A 260 13.70 8.58 11.44
N GLY A 261 14.79 7.81 11.26
CA GLY A 261 14.64 6.38 11.06
C GLY A 261 15.90 5.66 10.60
N ASN A 262 15.71 4.42 10.16
CA ASN A 262 16.77 3.59 9.59
C ASN A 262 16.39 3.03 8.21
N SER A 263 17.22 2.18 7.61
CA SER A 263 17.00 1.58 6.28
C SER A 263 16.75 2.64 5.19
N ILE A 264 17.45 3.78 5.27
CA ILE A 264 17.23 4.92 4.38
C ILE A 264 17.81 4.62 3.00
N VAL A 265 16.95 4.67 1.97
CA VAL A 265 17.34 4.54 0.56
C VAL A 265 16.70 5.67 -0.25
N ILE A 266 17.50 6.33 -1.09
CA ILE A 266 17.05 7.43 -1.95
C ILE A 266 17.48 7.13 -3.39
N ALA A 267 16.53 7.00 -4.30
CA ALA A 267 16.77 6.79 -5.73
C ALA A 267 16.15 7.91 -6.57
N GLY A 268 16.66 8.11 -7.77
CA GLY A 268 16.13 9.03 -8.76
C GLY A 268 17.10 10.14 -9.16
N SER A 269 16.55 11.23 -9.68
CA SER A 269 17.28 12.39 -10.19
C SER A 269 17.12 13.61 -9.28
N LYS A 270 17.76 14.73 -9.65
CA LYS A 270 17.57 16.01 -8.97
C LYS A 270 16.16 16.60 -9.09
N HIS A 271 15.34 16.11 -10.01
CA HIS A 271 13.98 16.59 -10.22
C HIS A 271 12.93 15.66 -9.60
N ARG A 272 13.30 14.39 -9.35
CA ARG A 272 12.39 13.38 -8.85
C ARG A 272 13.16 12.35 -8.02
N ALA A 273 12.83 12.22 -6.75
CA ALA A 273 13.49 11.29 -5.84
C ALA A 273 12.46 10.37 -5.17
N LYS A 274 12.68 9.05 -5.25
CA LYS A 274 12.00 8.05 -4.45
C LYS A 274 12.72 7.93 -3.13
N VAL A 275 11.98 7.99 -2.04
CA VAL A 275 12.47 7.80 -0.68
C VAL A 275 11.87 6.54 -0.09
N HIS A 276 12.69 5.74 0.56
CA HIS A 276 12.30 4.62 1.42
C HIS A 276 13.02 4.76 2.77
N ILE A 277 12.30 4.58 3.87
CA ILE A 277 12.81 4.65 5.24
C ILE A 277 11.90 3.85 6.18
N HIS A 278 12.49 3.21 7.19
CA HIS A 278 11.74 2.73 8.35
C HIS A 278 11.72 3.82 9.42
N THR A 279 10.54 4.25 9.86
CA THR A 279 10.34 5.34 10.83
C THR A 279 9.31 4.95 11.89
N ASP A 280 9.29 5.66 12.99
CA ASP A 280 8.24 5.59 14.01
C ASP A 280 7.17 6.67 13.82
N ASP A 281 7.47 7.74 13.05
CA ASP A 281 6.56 8.85 12.77
C ASP A 281 6.53 9.20 11.27
N PRO A 282 5.68 8.51 10.48
CA PRO A 282 5.52 8.81 9.05
C PRO A 282 5.00 10.23 8.76
N ALA A 283 4.21 10.82 9.68
CA ALA A 283 3.67 12.16 9.49
C ALA A 283 4.78 13.22 9.50
N ASN A 284 5.60 13.22 10.55
CA ASN A 284 6.77 14.10 10.67
C ASN A 284 7.75 13.90 9.51
N LEU A 285 7.93 12.66 9.05
CA LEU A 285 8.76 12.39 7.88
C LEU A 285 8.24 13.12 6.64
N PHE A 286 6.95 12.98 6.29
CA PHE A 286 6.40 13.64 5.10
C PHE A 286 6.39 15.15 5.21
N GLU A 287 6.16 15.73 6.39
CA GLU A 287 6.28 17.18 6.62
C GLU A 287 7.72 17.66 6.40
N THR A 288 8.69 16.91 6.90
CA THR A 288 10.12 17.19 6.71
C THR A 288 10.51 17.12 5.23
N LEU A 289 10.02 16.11 4.51
CA LEU A 289 10.32 15.92 3.09
C LEU A 289 9.66 16.99 2.20
N ALA A 290 8.52 17.54 2.60
CA ALA A 290 7.81 18.59 1.86
C ALA A 290 8.63 19.90 1.69
N ILE A 291 9.67 20.09 2.50
CA ILE A 291 10.61 21.23 2.36
C ILE A 291 11.43 21.13 1.06
N TYR A 292 11.65 19.90 0.56
CA TYR A 292 12.48 19.63 -0.63
C TYR A 292 11.69 19.56 -1.94
N GLY A 293 10.36 19.52 -1.88
CA GLY A 293 9.49 19.45 -3.05
C GLY A 293 8.10 18.93 -2.73
N GLU A 294 7.30 18.68 -3.75
CA GLU A 294 5.95 18.11 -3.61
C GLU A 294 6.05 16.62 -3.32
N VAL A 295 5.53 16.19 -2.17
CA VAL A 295 5.50 14.79 -1.74
C VAL A 295 4.31 14.08 -2.37
N LYS A 296 4.58 13.09 -3.21
CA LYS A 296 3.60 12.28 -3.95
C LYS A 296 3.72 10.81 -3.62
N GLN A 297 2.69 10.04 -3.96
CA GLN A 297 2.66 8.57 -3.84
C GLN A 297 3.07 8.09 -2.43
N GLN A 298 2.59 8.78 -1.40
CA GLN A 298 2.83 8.40 -0.01
C GLN A 298 2.32 6.99 0.25
N LYS A 299 3.18 6.16 0.83
CA LYS A 299 2.91 4.79 1.26
C LYS A 299 3.43 4.60 2.68
N VAL A 300 2.64 3.96 3.52
CA VAL A 300 3.04 3.55 4.87
C VAL A 300 2.47 2.16 5.12
N ASP A 301 3.34 1.22 5.44
CA ASP A 301 2.97 -0.14 5.84
C ASP A 301 3.45 -0.36 7.29
N ASP A 302 2.57 -0.84 8.16
CA ASP A 302 2.95 -1.25 9.53
C ASP A 302 3.51 -2.68 9.50
N MET A 303 4.81 -2.81 9.69
CA MET A 303 5.51 -4.11 9.68
C MET A 303 5.10 -5.01 10.85
N ARG A 304 4.57 -4.44 11.95
CA ARG A 304 4.03 -5.23 13.08
C ARG A 304 2.74 -5.92 12.66
N GLU A 305 1.83 -5.18 12.00
CA GLU A 305 0.57 -5.74 11.50
C GLU A 305 0.81 -6.77 10.39
N GLN A 306 1.78 -6.52 9.50
CA GLN A 306 2.20 -7.50 8.50
C GLN A 306 2.70 -8.78 9.17
N ASN A 307 3.52 -8.67 10.21
CA ASN A 307 4.04 -9.82 10.94
C ASN A 307 2.96 -10.61 11.69
N LYS A 308 1.98 -9.92 12.32
CA LYS A 308 0.81 -10.56 12.92
C LYS A 308 0.00 -11.35 11.90
N SER A 309 -0.19 -10.79 10.69
CA SER A 309 -0.88 -11.46 9.59
C SER A 309 -0.18 -12.74 9.14
N VAL A 310 1.15 -12.72 9.08
CA VAL A 310 1.98 -13.91 8.76
C VAL A 310 1.79 -15.03 9.79
N ARG A 311 1.59 -14.67 11.07
CA ARG A 311 1.37 -15.63 12.17
C ARG A 311 -0.08 -16.06 12.34
N SER A 312 -1.01 -15.40 11.66
CA SER A 312 -2.44 -15.73 11.78
C SER A 312 -2.73 -17.13 11.26
N GLN A 313 -3.56 -17.87 12.00
CA GLN A 313 -4.06 -19.18 11.57
C GLN A 313 -5.36 -19.08 10.74
N GLN A 314 -5.90 -17.86 10.57
CA GLN A 314 -7.08 -17.62 9.77
C GLN A 314 -6.83 -17.94 8.29
N LYS A 315 -7.80 -18.59 7.66
CA LYS A 315 -7.74 -18.94 6.23
C LYS A 315 -8.34 -17.86 5.32
N ILE A 316 -9.16 -16.99 5.89
CA ILE A 316 -9.92 -15.97 5.19
C ILE A 316 -9.51 -14.60 5.75
N ALA A 317 -8.99 -13.73 4.90
CA ALA A 317 -8.71 -12.34 5.24
C ALA A 317 -9.99 -11.49 5.15
N LEU A 318 -10.22 -10.61 6.12
CA LEU A 318 -11.24 -9.56 6.05
C LEU A 318 -10.56 -8.22 5.84
N VAL A 319 -10.92 -7.52 4.74
CA VAL A 319 -10.40 -6.21 4.38
C VAL A 319 -11.52 -5.18 4.44
N VAL A 320 -11.25 -4.03 5.03
CA VAL A 320 -12.14 -2.87 5.07
C VAL A 320 -11.40 -1.61 4.62
N ASP A 321 -12.10 -0.54 4.31
CA ASP A 321 -11.48 0.79 4.21
C ASP A 321 -11.55 1.55 5.55
N SER A 322 -10.75 2.62 5.69
CA SER A 322 -10.64 3.34 6.97
C SER A 322 -11.92 4.06 7.40
N THR A 323 -12.96 4.12 6.56
CA THR A 323 -14.27 4.64 6.96
C THR A 323 -15.09 3.61 7.77
N CYS A 324 -14.57 2.41 7.97
CA CYS A 324 -15.07 1.44 8.93
C CYS A 324 -14.62 1.84 10.33
N ASP A 325 -15.45 2.58 11.05
CA ASP A 325 -15.10 3.15 12.35
C ASP A 325 -15.25 2.13 13.49
N LEU A 326 -14.50 1.02 13.39
CA LEU A 326 -14.30 0.10 14.52
C LEU A 326 -13.20 0.64 15.46
N PRO A 327 -13.30 0.36 16.77
CA PRO A 327 -12.21 0.60 17.71
C PRO A 327 -10.93 -0.15 17.28
N PRO A 328 -9.73 0.45 17.48
CA PRO A 328 -8.47 -0.17 17.07
C PRO A 328 -8.20 -1.54 17.70
N ASP A 329 -8.57 -1.74 18.96
CA ASP A 329 -8.44 -3.00 19.68
C ASP A 329 -9.29 -4.12 19.06
N ILE A 330 -10.46 -3.79 18.53
CA ILE A 330 -11.32 -4.75 17.79
C ILE A 330 -10.70 -5.10 16.44
N LEU A 331 -10.19 -4.11 15.71
CA LEU A 331 -9.49 -4.33 14.43
C LEU A 331 -8.29 -5.28 14.63
N GLU A 332 -7.48 -5.01 15.66
CA GLU A 332 -6.30 -5.81 15.99
C GLU A 332 -6.67 -7.23 16.45
N LYS A 333 -7.63 -7.34 17.38
CA LYS A 333 -8.08 -8.62 17.94
C LYS A 333 -8.55 -9.61 16.88
N HIS A 334 -9.24 -9.13 15.86
CA HIS A 334 -9.85 -9.95 14.82
C HIS A 334 -9.04 -9.93 13.50
N HIS A 335 -7.83 -9.37 13.49
CA HIS A 335 -6.97 -9.25 12.30
C HIS A 335 -7.69 -8.65 11.09
N ILE A 336 -8.47 -7.57 11.29
CA ILE A 336 -9.17 -6.88 10.22
C ILE A 336 -8.19 -5.93 9.53
N HIS A 337 -7.97 -6.13 8.23
CA HIS A 337 -7.03 -5.33 7.44
C HIS A 337 -7.70 -4.04 6.94
N VAL A 338 -7.02 -2.90 7.09
CA VAL A 338 -7.58 -1.60 6.73
C VAL A 338 -6.82 -1.00 5.55
N VAL A 339 -7.54 -0.60 4.50
CA VAL A 339 -6.99 0.21 3.39
C VAL A 339 -7.41 1.67 3.61
N PRO A 340 -6.45 2.57 3.89
CA PRO A 340 -6.78 3.93 4.30
C PRO A 340 -7.22 4.80 3.12
N VAL A 341 -8.27 5.58 3.36
CA VAL A 341 -8.73 6.67 2.48
C VAL A 341 -7.69 7.81 2.50
N ARG A 342 -7.67 8.64 1.48
CA ARG A 342 -6.80 9.82 1.41
C ARG A 342 -7.57 11.08 1.73
N LEU A 343 -6.90 12.05 2.34
CA LEU A 343 -7.44 13.38 2.55
C LEU A 343 -6.36 14.44 2.33
N ASN A 344 -6.79 15.67 2.01
CA ASN A 344 -5.87 16.77 1.78
C ASN A 344 -6.42 18.09 2.33
N PHE A 345 -5.53 18.93 2.85
CA PHE A 345 -5.76 20.33 3.19
C PHE A 345 -4.99 21.19 2.19
N GLY A 346 -5.67 21.65 1.13
CA GLY A 346 -5.00 22.35 0.03
C GLY A 346 -4.00 21.43 -0.68
N LYS A 347 -2.69 21.71 -0.54
CA LYS A 347 -1.62 20.90 -1.13
C LYS A 347 -1.09 19.79 -0.22
N GLU A 348 -1.37 19.86 1.07
CA GLU A 348 -0.92 18.87 2.04
C GLU A 348 -1.77 17.61 1.94
N GLN A 349 -1.15 16.45 1.74
CA GLN A 349 -1.81 15.16 1.58
C GLN A 349 -1.60 14.31 2.82
N TYR A 350 -2.65 13.60 3.24
CA TYR A 350 -2.64 12.74 4.41
C TYR A 350 -3.26 11.38 4.11
N ILE A 351 -2.76 10.37 4.78
CA ILE A 351 -3.31 9.01 4.83
C ILE A 351 -4.15 8.91 6.10
N ASP A 352 -5.43 8.66 5.95
CA ASP A 352 -6.41 8.62 7.04
C ASP A 352 -5.98 7.69 8.18
N ARG A 353 -5.93 8.21 9.41
CA ARG A 353 -5.49 7.53 10.65
C ARG A 353 -4.03 7.04 10.66
N VAL A 354 -3.27 7.26 9.60
CA VAL A 354 -1.87 6.83 9.49
C VAL A 354 -0.91 8.01 9.60
N THR A 355 -1.13 9.08 8.80
CA THR A 355 -0.30 10.29 8.82
C THR A 355 -1.05 11.52 9.33
N ILE A 356 -2.23 11.33 9.85
CA ILE A 356 -3.00 12.33 10.60
C ILE A 356 -3.89 11.60 11.59
N THR A 357 -3.75 11.89 12.86
CA THR A 357 -4.62 11.39 13.91
C THR A 357 -5.96 12.14 13.92
N ASN A 358 -6.95 11.63 14.65
CA ASN A 358 -8.23 12.32 14.82
C ASN A 358 -8.04 13.70 15.46
N ASP A 359 -7.24 13.81 16.51
CA ASP A 359 -7.01 15.07 17.23
C ASP A 359 -6.32 16.11 16.34
N GLU A 360 -5.28 15.73 15.60
CA GLU A 360 -4.60 16.60 14.65
C GLU A 360 -5.53 17.06 13.53
N PHE A 361 -6.35 16.14 12.98
CA PHE A 361 -7.32 16.45 11.94
C PHE A 361 -8.33 17.50 12.43
N TYR A 362 -8.94 17.30 13.58
CA TYR A 362 -9.95 18.23 14.07
C TYR A 362 -9.33 19.56 14.53
N SER A 363 -8.12 19.55 15.08
CA SER A 363 -7.35 20.78 15.33
C SER A 363 -7.08 21.54 14.03
N LYS A 364 -6.60 20.84 12.99
CA LYS A 364 -6.33 21.43 11.68
C LYS A 364 -7.61 21.90 10.98
N LEU A 365 -8.70 21.17 11.10
CA LEU A 365 -10.01 21.55 10.56
C LEU A 365 -10.53 22.87 11.15
N ALA A 366 -10.21 23.14 12.43
CA ALA A 366 -10.61 24.38 13.11
C ALA A 366 -9.79 25.61 12.67
N HIS A 367 -8.51 25.42 12.27
CA HIS A 367 -7.58 26.53 12.02
C HIS A 367 -7.18 26.69 10.55
N SER A 368 -7.39 25.70 9.70
CA SER A 368 -7.00 25.73 8.29
C SER A 368 -7.87 26.70 7.48
N ALA A 369 -7.20 27.48 6.61
CA ALA A 369 -7.88 28.31 5.61
C ALA A 369 -8.57 27.46 4.51
N HIS A 370 -8.12 26.22 4.30
CA HIS A 370 -8.64 25.30 3.30
C HIS A 370 -9.54 24.24 3.97
N HIS A 371 -10.78 24.12 3.47
CA HIS A 371 -11.62 22.98 3.86
C HIS A 371 -11.03 21.70 3.27
N PRO A 372 -10.86 20.63 4.07
CA PRO A 372 -10.27 19.39 3.57
C PRO A 372 -11.16 18.70 2.52
N GLN A 373 -10.51 17.92 1.66
CA GLN A 373 -11.17 17.07 0.68
C GLN A 373 -10.72 15.63 0.86
N THR A 374 -11.58 14.70 0.51
CA THR A 374 -11.28 13.25 0.56
C THR A 374 -11.17 12.68 -0.85
N SER A 375 -10.33 11.68 -1.01
CA SER A 375 -10.28 10.85 -2.21
C SER A 375 -10.21 9.38 -1.80
N GLN A 376 -10.81 8.51 -2.61
CA GLN A 376 -10.75 7.06 -2.41
C GLN A 376 -9.30 6.56 -2.44
N PRO A 377 -8.98 5.43 -1.79
CA PRO A 377 -7.69 4.78 -1.92
C PRO A 377 -7.41 4.47 -3.40
N PRO A 378 -6.20 4.74 -3.92
CA PRO A 378 -5.88 4.39 -5.30
C PRO A 378 -5.88 2.86 -5.49
N PRO A 379 -6.15 2.35 -6.71
CA PRO A 379 -6.12 0.90 -6.99
C PRO A 379 -4.80 0.23 -6.59
N ALA A 380 -3.69 0.96 -6.63
CA ALA A 380 -2.39 0.47 -6.24
C ALA A 380 -2.32 0.09 -4.74
N ASP A 381 -3.02 0.80 -3.85
CA ASP A 381 -3.04 0.50 -2.42
C ASP A 381 -3.79 -0.82 -2.16
N PHE A 382 -4.95 -1.01 -2.81
CA PHE A 382 -5.70 -2.27 -2.78
C PHE A 382 -4.89 -3.43 -3.39
N LYS A 383 -4.28 -3.22 -4.57
CA LYS A 383 -3.47 -4.25 -5.23
C LYS A 383 -2.35 -4.73 -4.30
N ARG A 384 -1.64 -3.83 -3.61
CA ARG A 384 -0.60 -4.20 -2.63
C ARG A 384 -1.16 -5.03 -1.49
N MET A 385 -2.26 -4.57 -0.87
CA MET A 385 -2.91 -5.29 0.24
C MET A 385 -3.32 -6.69 -0.20
N TYR A 386 -4.03 -6.84 -1.31
CA TYR A 386 -4.47 -8.15 -1.79
C TYR A 386 -3.32 -9.07 -2.19
N GLN A 387 -2.25 -8.54 -2.78
CA GLN A 387 -1.05 -9.30 -3.11
C GLN A 387 -0.37 -9.84 -1.85
N PHE A 388 -0.19 -9.00 -0.83
CA PHE A 388 0.32 -9.43 0.47
C PHE A 388 -0.58 -10.51 1.08
N LEU A 389 -1.88 -10.27 1.16
CA LEU A 389 -2.83 -11.21 1.75
C LEU A 389 -2.94 -12.53 0.97
N SER A 390 -2.82 -12.51 -0.35
CA SER A 390 -2.89 -13.73 -1.17
C SER A 390 -1.73 -14.71 -0.91
N SER A 391 -0.60 -14.21 -0.37
CA SER A 391 0.53 -15.04 0.06
C SER A 391 0.28 -15.75 1.39
N HIS A 392 -0.58 -15.20 2.26
CA HIS A 392 -0.76 -15.67 3.64
C HIS A 392 -2.15 -16.28 3.90
N TYR A 393 -3.16 -15.91 3.13
CA TYR A 393 -4.54 -16.38 3.28
C TYR A 393 -5.01 -17.17 2.04
N GLU A 394 -5.94 -18.10 2.24
CA GLU A 394 -6.51 -18.88 1.14
C GLU A 394 -7.61 -18.12 0.39
N SER A 395 -8.30 -17.21 1.08
CA SER A 395 -9.44 -16.44 0.56
C SER A 395 -9.49 -15.03 1.14
N VAL A 396 -10.24 -14.13 0.48
CA VAL A 396 -10.47 -12.76 0.96
C VAL A 396 -11.91 -12.33 0.82
N ILE A 397 -12.41 -11.64 1.83
CA ILE A 397 -13.65 -10.84 1.80
C ILE A 397 -13.23 -9.38 1.97
N SER A 398 -13.63 -8.51 1.04
CA SER A 398 -13.32 -7.08 1.09
C SER A 398 -14.62 -6.28 1.16
N LEU A 399 -14.87 -5.65 2.31
CA LEU A 399 -16.10 -4.95 2.65
C LEU A 399 -15.87 -3.44 2.64
N HIS A 400 -16.60 -2.71 1.81
CA HIS A 400 -16.37 -1.28 1.61
C HIS A 400 -17.65 -0.44 1.74
N LEU A 401 -17.45 0.87 1.98
CA LEU A 401 -18.54 1.84 1.97
C LEU A 401 -19.27 1.85 0.62
N PRO A 402 -20.53 2.38 0.57
CA PRO A 402 -21.37 2.28 -0.61
C PRO A 402 -20.75 2.84 -1.88
N GLN A 403 -20.80 2.06 -2.95
CA GLN A 403 -20.29 2.44 -4.27
C GLN A 403 -20.92 3.72 -4.85
N VAL A 404 -22.13 4.06 -4.41
CA VAL A 404 -22.81 5.31 -4.81
C VAL A 404 -22.27 6.54 -4.08
N LEU A 405 -21.51 6.37 -2.99
CA LEU A 405 -20.91 7.45 -2.21
C LEU A 405 -19.42 7.67 -2.52
N SER A 406 -18.71 6.63 -2.96
CA SER A 406 -17.26 6.66 -3.21
C SER A 406 -16.85 5.66 -4.28
N GLY A 407 -15.78 5.98 -5.02
CA GLY A 407 -15.11 5.04 -5.93
C GLY A 407 -14.24 3.98 -5.24
N THR A 408 -14.28 3.88 -3.91
CA THR A 408 -13.50 2.90 -3.13
C THR A 408 -13.80 1.47 -3.57
N TYR A 409 -15.10 1.11 -3.66
CA TYR A 409 -15.55 -0.20 -4.12
C TYR A 409 -15.00 -0.53 -5.53
N GLN A 410 -15.10 0.42 -6.48
CA GLN A 410 -14.63 0.23 -7.86
C GLN A 410 -13.11 0.04 -7.91
N ASN A 411 -12.35 0.82 -7.13
CA ASN A 411 -10.90 0.70 -7.08
C ASN A 411 -10.47 -0.62 -6.45
N ALA A 412 -11.16 -1.07 -5.40
CA ALA A 412 -10.96 -2.38 -4.78
C ALA A 412 -11.25 -3.52 -5.76
N SER A 413 -12.39 -3.43 -6.51
CA SER A 413 -12.78 -4.42 -7.52
C SER A 413 -11.73 -4.53 -8.62
N ALA A 414 -11.35 -3.41 -9.22
CA ALA A 414 -10.34 -3.37 -10.28
C ALA A 414 -8.96 -3.90 -9.83
N ALA A 415 -8.64 -3.75 -8.54
CA ALA A 415 -7.41 -4.30 -7.97
C ALA A 415 -7.52 -5.80 -7.73
N LEU A 416 -8.66 -6.28 -7.19
CA LEU A 416 -8.87 -7.70 -6.89
C LEU A 416 -8.91 -8.57 -8.15
N GLU A 417 -9.41 -8.06 -9.26
CA GLU A 417 -9.40 -8.77 -10.56
C GLU A 417 -7.97 -9.11 -11.04
N LYS A 418 -6.96 -8.35 -10.59
CA LYS A 418 -5.55 -8.53 -10.95
C LYS A 418 -4.78 -9.43 -9.98
N VAL A 419 -5.42 -9.92 -8.93
CA VAL A 419 -4.81 -10.79 -7.90
C VAL A 419 -5.66 -12.05 -7.77
N LYS A 420 -5.01 -13.20 -7.58
CA LYS A 420 -5.72 -14.47 -7.39
C LYS A 420 -5.42 -15.04 -6.01
N PHE A 421 -6.45 -15.31 -5.26
CA PHE A 421 -6.38 -16.10 -4.03
C PHE A 421 -6.52 -17.59 -4.35
N LYS A 422 -6.00 -18.44 -3.48
CA LYS A 422 -5.96 -19.90 -3.69
C LYS A 422 -7.34 -20.52 -3.83
N LYS A 423 -8.36 -19.98 -3.11
CA LYS A 423 -9.72 -20.54 -3.10
C LYS A 423 -10.78 -19.54 -3.57
N HIS A 424 -11.07 -18.52 -2.76
CA HIS A 424 -12.20 -17.62 -3.00
C HIS A 424 -11.81 -16.17 -2.78
N GLN A 425 -12.46 -15.28 -3.51
CA GLN A 425 -12.31 -13.83 -3.34
C GLN A 425 -13.62 -13.12 -3.68
N THR A 426 -14.01 -12.16 -2.86
CA THR A 426 -15.21 -11.35 -3.13
C THR A 426 -15.06 -9.93 -2.58
N ILE A 427 -15.80 -9.00 -3.19
CA ILE A 427 -15.97 -7.63 -2.70
C ILE A 427 -17.44 -7.43 -2.39
N ILE A 428 -17.72 -6.81 -1.26
CA ILE A 428 -19.07 -6.58 -0.74
C ILE A 428 -19.25 -5.07 -0.57
N ASP A 429 -20.34 -4.54 -1.14
CA ASP A 429 -20.83 -3.20 -0.83
C ASP A 429 -21.58 -3.28 0.50
N SER A 430 -21.09 -2.59 1.52
CA SER A 430 -21.70 -2.62 2.85
C SER A 430 -23.09 -1.98 2.90
N LEU A 431 -23.46 -1.22 1.88
CA LEU A 431 -24.66 -0.35 1.88
C LEU A 431 -24.81 0.43 3.19
N SER A 432 -23.66 0.69 3.85
CA SER A 432 -23.56 1.36 5.13
C SER A 432 -22.26 2.18 5.21
N LEU A 433 -22.06 2.92 6.27
CA LEU A 433 -20.82 3.68 6.50
C LEU A 433 -20.51 3.75 8.00
N SER A 434 -19.26 4.11 8.33
CA SER A 434 -18.84 4.34 9.71
C SER A 434 -19.12 3.13 10.62
N GLY A 435 -19.69 3.36 11.80
CA GLY A 435 -20.10 2.31 12.73
C GLY A 435 -21.07 1.27 12.14
N GLY A 436 -21.81 1.62 11.06
CA GLY A 436 -22.67 0.67 10.37
C GLY A 436 -21.86 -0.37 9.58
N THR A 437 -20.84 0.06 8.84
CA THR A 437 -19.86 -0.86 8.25
C THR A 437 -19.10 -1.61 9.35
N GLY A 438 -18.82 -0.94 10.49
CA GLY A 438 -18.15 -1.53 11.64
C GLY A 438 -18.90 -2.74 12.23
N VAL A 439 -20.22 -2.63 12.47
CA VAL A 439 -20.99 -3.77 13.01
C VAL A 439 -21.07 -4.93 12.03
N ILE A 440 -21.12 -4.66 10.70
CA ILE A 440 -21.08 -5.70 9.66
C ILE A 440 -19.71 -6.38 9.65
N ALA A 441 -18.64 -5.61 9.67
CA ALA A 441 -17.27 -6.13 9.69
C ALA A 441 -17.00 -6.98 10.93
N LEU A 442 -17.47 -6.55 12.11
CA LEU A 442 -17.33 -7.29 13.36
C LEU A 442 -18.09 -8.63 13.33
N GLU A 443 -19.29 -8.66 12.74
CA GLU A 443 -20.05 -9.91 12.56
C GLU A 443 -19.27 -10.92 11.71
N LEU A 444 -18.73 -10.45 10.56
CA LEU A 444 -17.93 -11.30 9.67
C LEU A 444 -16.63 -11.77 10.34
N ALA A 445 -15.95 -10.87 11.04
CA ALA A 445 -14.71 -11.18 11.74
C ALA A 445 -14.89 -12.26 12.80
N GLN A 446 -15.93 -12.15 13.63
CA GLN A 446 -16.26 -13.17 14.64
C GLN A 446 -16.65 -14.51 14.02
N ALA A 447 -17.31 -14.50 12.85
CA ALA A 447 -17.65 -15.73 12.13
C ALA A 447 -16.41 -16.37 11.47
N ILE A 448 -15.45 -15.56 11.00
CA ILE A 448 -14.15 -16.04 10.50
C ILE A 448 -13.37 -16.71 11.63
N ASP A 449 -13.33 -16.12 12.82
CA ASP A 449 -12.68 -16.69 14.00
C ASP A 449 -13.29 -18.03 14.44
N GLN A 450 -14.54 -18.29 14.06
CA GLN A 450 -15.25 -19.55 14.30
C GLN A 450 -15.12 -20.55 13.13
N ASP A 451 -14.19 -20.32 12.20
CA ASP A 451 -13.96 -21.16 11.01
C ASP A 451 -15.20 -21.35 10.11
N MET A 452 -16.10 -20.33 10.04
CA MET A 452 -17.25 -20.38 9.13
C MET A 452 -16.79 -20.46 7.68
N ARG A 453 -17.48 -21.28 6.86
CA ARG A 453 -17.12 -21.48 5.45
C ARG A 453 -17.38 -20.23 4.61
N PHE A 454 -16.57 -20.00 3.60
CA PHE A 454 -16.64 -18.81 2.74
C PHE A 454 -18.04 -18.53 2.15
N PRO A 455 -18.79 -19.49 1.57
CA PRO A 455 -20.13 -19.21 1.07
C PRO A 455 -21.12 -18.79 2.17
N GLU A 456 -20.98 -19.34 3.37
CA GLU A 456 -21.80 -18.98 4.53
C GLU A 456 -21.49 -17.56 5.02
N LEU A 457 -20.21 -17.16 4.98
CA LEU A 457 -19.80 -15.79 5.30
C LEU A 457 -20.37 -14.76 4.33
N VAL A 458 -20.42 -15.08 3.03
CA VAL A 458 -21.03 -14.18 2.03
C VAL A 458 -22.53 -14.02 2.31
N GLN A 459 -23.23 -15.11 2.59
CA GLN A 459 -24.66 -15.05 2.96
C GLN A 459 -24.85 -14.28 4.28
N LEU A 460 -24.00 -14.52 5.27
CA LEU A 460 -24.03 -13.78 6.55
C LEU A 460 -23.83 -12.27 6.34
N ALA A 461 -22.96 -11.89 5.40
CA ALA A 461 -22.77 -10.48 5.06
C ALA A 461 -24.06 -9.85 4.52
N ASP A 462 -24.70 -10.51 3.54
CA ASP A 462 -25.96 -10.04 2.95
C ASP A 462 -27.06 -9.91 4.01
N ASP A 463 -27.24 -10.94 4.85
CA ASP A 463 -28.21 -10.94 5.94
C ASP A 463 -27.92 -9.84 6.97
N THR A 464 -26.64 -9.60 7.29
CA THR A 464 -26.23 -8.58 8.26
C THR A 464 -26.42 -7.17 7.70
N ILE A 465 -26.14 -6.96 6.40
CA ILE A 465 -26.39 -5.69 5.71
C ILE A 465 -27.87 -5.34 5.77
N GLU A 466 -28.77 -6.28 5.48
CA GLU A 466 -30.21 -6.07 5.54
C GLU A 466 -30.73 -5.74 6.95
N LYS A 467 -30.06 -6.25 7.98
CA LYS A 467 -30.39 -6.06 9.39
C LYS A 467 -29.65 -4.92 10.05
N THR A 468 -28.86 -4.14 9.31
CA THR A 468 -28.09 -3.01 9.85
C THR A 468 -28.68 -1.68 9.42
N GLU A 469 -28.98 -0.81 10.41
CA GLU A 469 -29.39 0.57 10.17
C GLU A 469 -28.41 1.52 10.88
N ILE A 470 -27.98 2.60 10.20
CA ILE A 470 -27.17 3.66 10.82
C ILE A 470 -27.95 4.99 10.82
N PHE A 471 -27.94 5.68 11.95
CA PHE A 471 -28.52 7.02 12.14
C PHE A 471 -27.42 7.99 12.50
N ILE A 472 -27.40 9.17 11.87
CA ILE A 472 -26.37 10.19 12.08
C ILE A 472 -27.04 11.51 12.40
N ALA A 473 -26.66 12.11 13.53
CA ALA A 473 -27.02 13.47 13.91
C ALA A 473 -25.81 14.40 13.72
N LEU A 474 -25.99 15.46 12.95
CA LEU A 474 -24.97 16.47 12.73
C LEU A 474 -25.22 17.66 13.64
N LYS A 475 -24.18 18.17 14.31
CA LYS A 475 -24.29 19.38 15.15
C LYS A 475 -24.51 20.63 14.30
N THR A 476 -23.87 20.68 13.12
CA THR A 476 -24.04 21.73 12.10
C THR A 476 -24.06 21.12 10.69
N LEU A 477 -24.58 21.88 9.74
CA LEU A 477 -24.57 21.47 8.33
C LEU A 477 -23.41 22.12 7.53
N ASP A 478 -22.48 22.79 8.22
CA ASP A 478 -21.39 23.54 7.60
C ASP A 478 -20.44 22.62 6.83
N ALA A 479 -20.04 21.50 7.42
CA ALA A 479 -19.15 20.52 6.79
C ALA A 479 -19.81 19.89 5.56
N VAL A 480 -21.09 19.51 5.64
CA VAL A 480 -21.85 18.93 4.52
C VAL A 480 -21.98 19.93 3.36
N GLN A 481 -22.17 21.21 3.67
CA GLN A 481 -22.28 22.27 2.65
C GLN A 481 -20.92 22.58 2.03
N LYS A 482 -19.86 22.70 2.83
CA LYS A 482 -18.50 22.97 2.34
C LYS A 482 -17.97 21.81 1.47
N SER A 483 -18.32 20.59 1.79
CA SER A 483 -17.97 19.40 0.98
C SER A 483 -18.84 19.21 -0.28
N GLY A 484 -19.75 20.17 -0.57
CA GLY A 484 -20.57 20.19 -1.79
C GLY A 484 -21.80 19.26 -1.80
N ARG A 485 -22.06 18.55 -0.70
CA ARG A 485 -23.19 17.60 -0.59
C ARG A 485 -24.51 18.25 -0.21
N LEU A 486 -24.50 19.52 0.21
CA LEU A 486 -25.69 20.32 0.52
C LEU A 486 -25.57 21.72 -0.09
N SER A 487 -26.57 22.16 -0.85
CA SER A 487 -26.57 23.51 -1.42
C SER A 487 -26.78 24.59 -0.36
N VAL A 488 -26.15 25.75 -0.55
CA VAL A 488 -26.23 26.91 0.35
C VAL A 488 -27.70 27.32 0.63
N ARG A 489 -28.55 27.27 -0.39
CA ARG A 489 -29.99 27.65 -0.27
C ARG A 489 -30.73 26.69 0.65
N LYS A 490 -30.52 25.37 0.49
CA LYS A 490 -31.14 24.34 1.35
C LYS A 490 -30.65 24.47 2.78
N LYS A 491 -29.33 24.68 3.00
CA LYS A 491 -28.77 24.90 4.33
C LYS A 491 -29.41 26.07 5.02
N ARG A 492 -29.48 27.24 4.37
CA ARG A 492 -30.12 28.46 4.96
C ARG A 492 -31.57 28.24 5.38
N LEU A 493 -32.34 27.49 4.59
CA LEU A 493 -33.72 27.16 4.92
C LEU A 493 -33.81 26.27 6.17
N ILE A 494 -32.98 25.23 6.24
CA ILE A 494 -32.92 24.30 7.36
C ILE A 494 -32.52 25.05 8.65
N ASP A 495 -31.48 25.89 8.59
CA ASP A 495 -31.01 26.70 9.70
C ASP A 495 -32.06 27.71 10.17
N PHE A 496 -32.76 28.35 9.24
CA PHE A 496 -33.85 29.30 9.54
C PHE A 496 -35.01 28.63 10.27
N LEU A 497 -35.35 27.40 9.88
CA LEU A 497 -36.42 26.62 10.52
C LEU A 497 -35.98 25.97 11.83
N GLY A 498 -34.72 26.10 12.22
CA GLY A 498 -34.16 25.48 13.45
C GLY A 498 -34.24 23.97 13.46
N LEU A 499 -34.11 23.35 12.25
CA LEU A 499 -34.23 21.92 12.07
C LEU A 499 -32.86 21.24 12.25
N ASN A 500 -32.85 20.13 12.99
CA ASN A 500 -31.71 19.24 13.03
C ASN A 500 -32.09 17.96 12.27
N LEU A 501 -31.34 17.67 11.22
CA LEU A 501 -31.58 16.48 10.40
C LEU A 501 -30.98 15.24 11.06
N VAL A 502 -31.76 14.16 11.07
CA VAL A 502 -31.26 12.80 11.31
C VAL A 502 -31.13 12.14 9.94
N LEU A 503 -29.92 11.71 9.63
CA LEU A 503 -29.59 11.05 8.37
C LEU A 503 -29.52 9.54 8.58
N ASN A 504 -29.82 8.76 7.52
CA ASN A 504 -29.50 7.35 7.46
C ASN A 504 -29.06 6.99 6.05
N ILE A 505 -28.57 5.76 5.87
CA ILE A 505 -28.29 5.16 4.56
C ILE A 505 -29.52 4.40 4.11
N THR A 506 -29.96 4.63 2.87
CA THR A 506 -31.04 3.86 2.23
C THR A 506 -30.56 2.48 1.82
N ARG A 507 -31.47 1.58 1.48
CA ARG A 507 -31.13 0.24 0.96
C ARG A 507 -30.31 0.27 -0.34
N GLU A 508 -30.36 1.38 -1.08
CA GLU A 508 -29.55 1.60 -2.28
C GLU A 508 -28.19 2.28 -1.97
N GLY A 509 -27.83 2.46 -0.70
CA GLY A 509 -26.57 3.05 -0.27
C GLY A 509 -26.53 4.59 -0.24
N TYR A 510 -27.64 5.30 -0.49
CA TYR A 510 -27.65 6.76 -0.47
C TYR A 510 -27.85 7.33 0.93
N LEU A 511 -27.08 8.37 1.28
CA LEU A 511 -27.29 9.13 2.51
C LEU A 511 -28.49 10.07 2.35
N LYS A 512 -29.55 9.87 3.15
CA LYS A 512 -30.78 10.66 3.09
C LYS A 512 -31.30 11.05 4.50
N PRO A 513 -32.02 12.19 4.61
CA PRO A 513 -32.76 12.50 5.83
C PRO A 513 -33.85 11.46 6.10
N CYS A 514 -33.88 10.91 7.30
CA CYS A 514 -34.91 9.96 7.75
C CYS A 514 -35.74 10.51 8.91
N GLY A 515 -35.33 11.65 9.47
CA GLY A 515 -36.04 12.33 10.56
C GLY A 515 -35.56 13.74 10.77
N VAL A 516 -36.32 14.46 11.58
CA VAL A 516 -36.05 15.85 11.97
C VAL A 516 -36.27 15.99 13.47
N THR A 517 -35.37 16.71 14.15
CA THR A 517 -35.58 17.15 15.51
C THR A 517 -35.56 18.67 15.55
N PHE A 518 -36.40 19.27 16.43
CA PHE A 518 -36.58 20.72 16.49
C PHE A 518 -35.79 21.33 17.64
N GLY A 519 -35.22 22.52 17.41
CA GLY A 519 -34.55 23.35 18.41
C GLY A 519 -33.09 22.96 18.67
N ARG A 520 -32.24 23.96 18.86
CA ARG A 520 -30.76 23.81 18.95
C ARG A 520 -30.28 23.21 20.28
N ASN A 521 -31.12 23.29 21.33
CA ASN A 521 -30.74 22.74 22.64
C ASN A 521 -31.08 21.26 22.74
N ASN A 522 -30.17 20.48 23.34
CA ASN A 522 -30.32 19.04 23.61
C ASN A 522 -30.51 18.17 22.35
N ILE A 523 -29.79 18.49 21.27
CA ILE A 523 -29.86 17.75 20.00
C ILE A 523 -29.67 16.24 20.26
N PHE A 524 -28.70 15.86 21.07
CA PHE A 524 -28.35 14.47 21.31
C PHE A 524 -29.41 13.71 22.10
N ASN A 525 -30.03 14.32 23.10
CA ASN A 525 -31.16 13.68 23.83
C ASN A 525 -32.38 13.46 22.92
N LYS A 526 -32.61 14.34 21.95
CA LYS A 526 -33.67 14.16 20.94
C LYS A 526 -33.31 13.09 19.91
N PHE A 527 -32.05 13.02 19.51
CA PHE A 527 -31.52 11.99 18.65
C PHE A 527 -31.61 10.62 19.33
N GLU A 528 -31.15 10.48 20.57
CA GLU A 528 -31.31 9.28 21.39
C GLU A 528 -32.78 8.78 21.40
N LYS A 529 -33.71 9.64 21.76
CA LYS A 529 -35.15 9.28 21.77
C LYS A 529 -35.67 8.88 20.40
N PHE A 530 -35.18 9.52 19.34
CA PHE A 530 -35.51 9.15 17.96
C PHE A 530 -35.03 7.74 17.62
N VAL A 531 -33.75 7.41 17.92
CA VAL A 531 -33.17 6.10 17.63
C VAL A 531 -33.81 5.01 18.50
N LEU A 532 -34.01 5.24 19.81
CA LEU A 532 -34.70 4.31 20.70
C LEU A 532 -36.15 4.02 20.23
N LYS A 533 -36.85 5.03 19.71
CA LYS A 533 -38.18 4.83 19.12
C LYS A 533 -38.14 3.94 17.88
N LYS A 534 -37.08 4.06 17.04
CA LYS A 534 -36.86 3.19 15.86
C LYS A 534 -36.51 1.77 16.25
N ALA A 535 -35.78 1.62 17.34
CA ALA A 535 -35.34 0.34 17.89
C ALA A 535 -36.44 -0.38 18.72
N LYS A 536 -37.50 0.36 19.11
CA LYS A 536 -38.57 -0.19 19.96
C LYS A 536 -39.20 -1.44 19.36
N SER A 537 -39.33 -2.48 20.17
CA SER A 537 -39.90 -3.78 19.80
C SER A 537 -39.02 -4.62 18.84
N LYS A 538 -37.78 -4.21 18.60
CA LYS A 538 -36.79 -5.00 17.84
C LYS A 538 -35.75 -5.56 18.80
N SER A 539 -35.28 -6.78 18.57
CA SER A 539 -34.11 -7.33 19.26
C SER A 539 -32.86 -6.83 18.61
N ILE A 540 -31.95 -6.26 19.39
CA ILE A 540 -30.68 -5.69 18.92
C ILE A 540 -29.56 -6.64 19.31
N LYS A 541 -28.72 -6.99 18.33
CA LYS A 541 -27.51 -7.79 18.53
C LYS A 541 -26.31 -6.92 18.87
N ARG A 542 -26.13 -5.80 18.13
CA ARG A 542 -25.02 -4.85 18.33
C ARG A 542 -25.44 -3.41 18.19
N VAL A 543 -24.70 -2.56 18.89
CA VAL A 543 -24.80 -1.10 18.79
C VAL A 543 -23.41 -0.50 18.59
N GLY A 544 -23.17 0.15 17.46
CA GLY A 544 -21.95 0.93 17.21
C GLY A 544 -22.25 2.42 17.40
N ILE A 545 -21.60 3.06 18.36
CA ILE A 545 -21.72 4.50 18.60
C ILE A 545 -20.44 5.16 18.10
N VAL A 546 -20.57 6.16 17.23
CA VAL A 546 -19.44 6.86 16.63
C VAL A 546 -19.57 8.35 16.80
N HIS A 547 -18.46 9.08 17.00
CA HIS A 547 -18.51 10.50 17.27
C HIS A 547 -17.35 11.30 16.65
N GLY A 548 -17.61 12.58 16.33
CA GLY A 548 -16.58 13.54 15.92
C GLY A 548 -16.25 14.50 17.06
N VAL A 549 -15.22 14.19 17.88
CA VAL A 549 -14.82 14.98 19.06
C VAL A 549 -15.99 15.27 20.01
N ASN A 550 -16.73 14.23 20.36
CA ASN A 550 -17.92 14.34 21.20
C ASN A 550 -18.05 13.15 22.17
N PRO A 551 -16.98 12.83 22.95
CA PRO A 551 -16.91 11.59 23.73
C PRO A 551 -17.93 11.55 24.88
N GLU A 552 -18.19 12.67 25.58
CA GLU A 552 -19.11 12.68 26.72
C GLU A 552 -20.57 12.33 26.33
N PRO A 553 -21.18 12.92 25.28
CA PRO A 553 -22.48 12.46 24.79
C PRO A 553 -22.46 11.03 24.23
N ALA A 554 -21.38 10.58 23.58
CA ALA A 554 -21.26 9.21 23.09
C ALA A 554 -21.25 8.19 24.23
N GLU A 555 -20.54 8.48 25.32
CA GLU A 555 -20.49 7.63 26.50
C GLU A 555 -21.86 7.58 27.23
N LYS A 556 -22.59 8.70 27.31
CA LYS A 556 -23.96 8.69 27.80
C LYS A 556 -24.87 7.80 26.97
N LEU A 557 -24.73 7.84 25.64
CA LEU A 557 -25.48 6.95 24.74
C LEU A 557 -25.11 5.48 24.98
N ARG A 558 -23.84 5.14 25.19
CA ARG A 558 -23.40 3.79 25.53
C ARG A 558 -24.17 3.27 26.74
N VAL A 559 -24.17 4.01 27.86
CA VAL A 559 -24.89 3.63 29.09
C VAL A 559 -26.37 3.44 28.85
N VAL A 560 -27.00 4.32 28.06
CA VAL A 560 -28.43 4.20 27.71
C VAL A 560 -28.73 2.94 26.91
N PHE A 561 -27.93 2.64 25.90
CA PHE A 561 -28.15 1.45 25.06
C PHE A 561 -27.83 0.15 25.79
N GLU A 562 -26.78 0.09 26.60
CA GLU A 562 -26.48 -1.06 27.47
C GLU A 562 -27.62 -1.33 28.49
N SER A 563 -28.20 -0.28 29.03
CA SER A 563 -29.34 -0.41 29.97
C SER A 563 -30.63 -0.83 29.26
N ALA A 564 -30.86 -0.36 28.03
CA ALA A 564 -32.08 -0.66 27.28
C ALA A 564 -32.02 -2.04 26.58
N TYR A 565 -30.81 -2.50 26.24
CA TYR A 565 -30.53 -3.74 25.53
C TYR A 565 -29.34 -4.48 26.15
N PRO A 566 -29.53 -5.12 27.34
CA PRO A 566 -28.42 -5.71 28.11
C PRO A 566 -27.68 -6.85 27.38
N ASP A 567 -28.32 -7.49 26.42
CA ASP A 567 -27.73 -8.60 25.63
C ASP A 567 -27.01 -8.09 24.37
N ALA A 568 -27.07 -6.79 24.06
CA ALA A 568 -26.41 -6.22 22.89
C ALA A 568 -24.93 -5.94 23.15
N GLU A 569 -24.07 -6.28 22.21
CA GLU A 569 -22.68 -5.84 22.20
C GLU A 569 -22.59 -4.36 21.80
N VAL A 570 -22.04 -3.51 22.67
CA VAL A 570 -21.97 -2.05 22.45
C VAL A 570 -20.51 -1.61 22.36
N PHE A 571 -20.15 -0.90 21.31
CA PHE A 571 -18.84 -0.25 21.21
C PHE A 571 -18.99 1.25 20.92
N VAL A 572 -17.96 2.01 21.31
CA VAL A 572 -17.81 3.45 21.00
C VAL A 572 -16.51 3.65 20.21
N SER A 573 -16.56 4.46 19.18
CA SER A 573 -15.40 4.80 18.36
C SER A 573 -15.47 6.25 17.85
N ASP A 574 -14.36 6.77 17.36
CA ASP A 574 -14.31 8.05 16.68
C ASP A 574 -14.69 7.93 15.20
N PHE A 575 -15.36 8.95 14.66
CA PHE A 575 -15.35 9.14 13.21
C PHE A 575 -13.91 9.34 12.73
N CYS A 576 -13.51 8.57 11.72
CA CYS A 576 -12.22 8.80 11.07
C CYS A 576 -12.14 10.22 10.47
N PRO A 577 -10.92 10.78 10.30
CA PRO A 577 -10.70 12.05 9.64
C PRO A 577 -11.43 12.18 8.30
N ALA A 578 -11.42 11.15 7.47
CA ALA A 578 -12.09 11.15 6.17
C ALA A 578 -13.61 11.37 6.28
N LEU A 579 -14.30 10.75 7.24
CA LEU A 579 -15.71 11.01 7.51
C LEU A 579 -15.93 12.35 8.23
N GLY A 580 -14.98 12.75 9.09
CA GLY A 580 -14.98 14.03 9.77
C GLY A 580 -15.02 15.23 8.82
N VAL A 581 -14.42 15.12 7.62
CA VAL A 581 -14.52 16.14 6.53
C VAL A 581 -15.97 16.46 6.21
N HIS A 582 -16.85 15.47 6.26
CA HIS A 582 -18.27 15.59 5.87
C HIS A 582 -19.20 15.76 7.07
N ALA A 583 -18.93 15.06 8.16
CA ALA A 583 -19.78 15.10 9.36
C ALA A 583 -19.51 16.31 10.25
N GLY A 584 -18.25 16.78 10.30
CA GLY A 584 -17.82 17.92 11.11
C GLY A 584 -17.72 17.60 12.61
N VAL A 585 -17.26 18.60 13.37
CA VAL A 585 -17.11 18.52 14.83
C VAL A 585 -18.47 18.37 15.51
N GLY A 586 -18.55 17.45 16.47
CA GLY A 586 -19.73 17.22 17.30
C GLY A 586 -20.81 16.35 16.67
N ALA A 587 -20.57 15.74 15.51
CA ALA A 587 -21.46 14.74 14.95
C ALA A 587 -21.50 13.47 15.81
N ILE A 588 -22.63 12.77 15.82
CA ILE A 588 -22.79 11.44 16.45
C ILE A 588 -23.55 10.52 15.49
N GLY A 589 -23.08 9.28 15.37
CA GLY A 589 -23.76 8.20 14.66
C GLY A 589 -24.10 7.05 15.62
N ILE A 590 -25.21 6.37 15.38
CA ILE A 590 -25.62 5.15 16.06
C ILE A 590 -25.99 4.12 15.01
N ALA A 591 -25.23 3.06 14.96
CA ALA A 591 -25.50 1.88 14.13
C ALA A 591 -26.19 0.82 14.98
N LEU A 592 -27.25 0.22 14.45
CA LEU A 592 -28.01 -0.86 15.07
C LEU A 592 -27.98 -2.07 14.16
N GLN A 593 -27.51 -3.20 14.69
CA GLN A 593 -27.67 -4.52 14.05
C GLN A 593 -28.79 -5.25 14.77
N PHE A 594 -29.82 -5.62 14.03
CA PHE A 594 -30.95 -6.40 14.55
C PHE A 594 -30.67 -7.91 14.46
N ASN A 595 -31.32 -8.73 15.35
CA ASN A 595 -31.23 -10.20 15.28
C ASN A 595 -31.92 -10.78 14.06
#